data_a4ede87f108159689e8665f4d52b49bf
#
_entry.id   a4ede87f108159689e8665f4d52b49bf
#
_cell.length_a   1.000
_cell.length_b   1.000
_cell.length_c   1.000
_cell.angle_alpha   90.00
_cell.angle_beta   90.00
_cell.angle_gamma   90.00
#
_symmetry.space_group_name_H-M   'P 1'
#
loop_
_entity.id
_entity.type
_entity.pdbx_description
1 polymer ?
#
loop_
_entity_poly.entity_id
_entity_poly.type
_entity_poly.pdbx_seq_one_letter_code
_entity_poly.pdbx_strand_id
1 'polypeptide(L)'
;MLDMKFVRENPDIVKENIKKKFQDYKLPLVNEVLMEDKELRQTQQHADDLRANRKKISKEIGKLMGQGKKEEAEDIKQQMAEIAHELTALEEKEIKLRESVTEKMMQIPNIIDDSVPIGKDDSENVELERFGEPVVPDFEIPYHTEIMERLSGIDLDAARRVAGNGFYYLMGDIARLHSAILNYARDFMIDKKGFTFVIPPYMIRSSVVDGVMSFAEMEGMMYKIEGEDLYLIGTSEHSMIGKFKDTILEEKDLPYTYTSYSPCFRKEKGAHGIEERGVYRIHQFEKQEMIVVCKPEDSMEWFKKLYMNTVEFFRTLDIPVRTLECCSGDLADLKCKSVDVEAWSPRQKKYFEVGSCSNLTDAQARRLKIRVKGENGEKYYAHTLNNTCVAPPRMLIAFLENNLQEDGSILIPEALQPYMGGKKKIG
;
A
#
# COMPACT_ATOMS: atom_id res chain seq x y z
N MET A 1 -4.32 -10.18 -1.64
CA MET A 1 -4.42 -11.62 -2.05
C MET A 1 -5.86 -11.91 -2.41
N LEU A 2 -6.10 -12.61 -3.52
CA LEU A 2 -7.45 -13.03 -3.90
C LEU A 2 -8.02 -14.08 -2.94
N ASP A 3 -9.35 -14.27 -2.98
CA ASP A 3 -10.01 -15.39 -2.32
C ASP A 3 -9.70 -16.71 -3.06
N MET A 4 -9.25 -17.74 -2.34
CA MET A 4 -8.97 -19.04 -2.94
C MET A 4 -10.21 -19.70 -3.55
N LYS A 5 -11.40 -19.47 -2.95
CA LYS A 5 -12.66 -19.95 -3.51
C LYS A 5 -12.94 -19.25 -4.85
N PHE A 6 -12.74 -17.94 -4.92
CA PHE A 6 -12.89 -17.19 -6.17
C PHE A 6 -11.96 -17.73 -7.27
N VAL A 7 -10.69 -17.98 -6.95
CA VAL A 7 -9.71 -18.53 -7.92
C VAL A 7 -10.14 -19.92 -8.41
N ARG A 8 -10.69 -20.77 -7.54
CA ARG A 8 -11.21 -22.09 -7.92
C ARG A 8 -12.41 -22.01 -8.85
N GLU A 9 -13.33 -21.10 -8.55
CA GLU A 9 -14.59 -20.98 -9.29
C GLU A 9 -14.42 -20.20 -10.60
N ASN A 10 -13.42 -19.31 -10.68
CA ASN A 10 -13.22 -18.38 -11.79
C ASN A 10 -11.76 -18.33 -12.28
N PRO A 11 -11.10 -19.46 -12.56
CA PRO A 11 -9.68 -19.46 -12.94
C PRO A 11 -9.41 -18.71 -14.25
N ASP A 12 -10.35 -18.72 -15.17
CA ASP A 12 -10.21 -18.05 -16.47
C ASP A 12 -10.27 -16.52 -16.32
N ILE A 13 -11.11 -16.00 -15.40
CA ILE A 13 -11.15 -14.57 -15.06
C ILE A 13 -9.81 -14.12 -14.49
N VAL A 14 -9.22 -14.94 -13.58
CA VAL A 14 -7.91 -14.63 -12.99
C VAL A 14 -6.81 -14.61 -14.05
N LYS A 15 -6.81 -15.59 -14.96
CA LYS A 15 -5.84 -15.65 -16.07
C LYS A 15 -6.00 -14.49 -17.05
N GLU A 16 -7.23 -14.11 -17.38
CA GLU A 16 -7.51 -12.95 -18.22
C GLU A 16 -7.03 -11.65 -17.54
N ASN A 17 -7.27 -11.49 -16.25
CA ASN A 17 -6.79 -10.35 -15.48
C ASN A 17 -5.25 -10.24 -15.49
N ILE A 18 -4.54 -11.37 -15.35
CA ILE A 18 -3.07 -11.44 -15.46
C ILE A 18 -2.62 -10.94 -16.83
N LYS A 19 -3.30 -11.35 -17.93
CA LYS A 19 -3.01 -10.89 -19.28
C LYS A 19 -3.29 -9.40 -19.46
N LYS A 20 -4.42 -8.90 -18.95
CA LYS A 20 -4.76 -7.46 -18.95
C LYS A 20 -3.67 -6.62 -18.26
N LYS A 21 -2.98 -7.17 -17.26
CA LYS A 21 -1.86 -6.54 -16.57
C LYS A 21 -0.49 -6.78 -17.24
N PHE A 22 -0.44 -7.40 -18.41
CA PHE A 22 0.80 -7.75 -19.12
C PHE A 22 1.80 -8.59 -18.31
N GLN A 23 1.27 -9.47 -17.44
CA GLN A 23 2.05 -10.30 -16.52
C GLN A 23 1.95 -11.80 -16.89
N ASP A 24 1.97 -12.14 -18.19
CA ASP A 24 1.77 -13.52 -18.69
C ASP A 24 2.68 -14.55 -18.03
N TYR A 25 3.85 -14.14 -17.54
CA TYR A 25 4.78 -14.98 -16.79
C TYR A 25 4.19 -15.54 -15.49
N LYS A 26 3.10 -14.97 -14.97
CA LYS A 26 2.37 -15.44 -13.78
C LYS A 26 1.24 -16.44 -14.10
N LEU A 27 0.91 -16.67 -15.37
CA LEU A 27 -0.16 -17.60 -15.75
C LEU A 27 0.02 -19.01 -15.18
N PRO A 28 1.25 -19.60 -15.14
CA PRO A 28 1.46 -20.90 -14.54
C PRO A 28 1.05 -21.00 -13.07
N LEU A 29 1.24 -19.92 -12.29
CA LEU A 29 0.90 -19.87 -10.87
C LEU A 29 -0.56 -20.21 -10.59
N VAL A 30 -1.49 -19.83 -11.47
CA VAL A 30 -2.92 -20.13 -11.30
C VAL A 30 -3.16 -21.64 -11.32
N ASN A 31 -2.55 -22.35 -12.26
CA ASN A 31 -2.69 -23.81 -12.36
C ASN A 31 -2.02 -24.53 -11.18
N GLU A 32 -0.83 -24.07 -10.77
CA GLU A 32 -0.09 -24.62 -9.64
C GLU A 32 -0.88 -24.47 -8.34
N VAL A 33 -1.42 -23.27 -8.07
CA VAL A 33 -2.26 -23.02 -6.89
C VAL A 33 -3.50 -23.90 -6.87
N LEU A 34 -4.17 -24.08 -8.02
CA LEU A 34 -5.36 -24.94 -8.10
C LEU A 34 -5.02 -26.41 -7.84
N MET A 35 -3.87 -26.87 -8.32
CA MET A 35 -3.39 -28.25 -8.10
C MET A 35 -3.04 -28.46 -6.62
N GLU A 36 -2.27 -27.56 -6.04
CA GLU A 36 -1.85 -27.65 -4.63
C GLU A 36 -3.02 -27.45 -3.65
N ASP A 37 -3.97 -26.54 -3.94
CA ASP A 37 -5.21 -26.43 -3.15
C ASP A 37 -6.05 -27.69 -3.18
N LYS A 38 -6.13 -28.36 -4.34
CA LYS A 38 -6.83 -29.64 -4.43
C LYS A 38 -6.13 -30.69 -3.56
N GLU A 39 -4.81 -30.78 -3.63
CA GLU A 39 -4.02 -31.70 -2.82
C GLU A 39 -4.14 -31.38 -1.33
N LEU A 40 -4.09 -30.11 -0.94
CA LEU A 40 -4.29 -29.64 0.43
C LEU A 40 -5.65 -30.11 0.99
N ARG A 41 -6.72 -29.90 0.24
CA ARG A 41 -8.07 -30.33 0.65
C ARG A 41 -8.19 -31.85 0.77
N GLN A 42 -7.55 -32.62 -0.13
CA GLN A 42 -7.51 -34.08 -0.04
C GLN A 42 -6.72 -34.55 1.19
N THR A 43 -5.57 -33.90 1.47
CA THR A 43 -4.75 -34.18 2.66
C THR A 43 -5.52 -33.89 3.95
N GLN A 44 -6.24 -32.77 4.00
CA GLN A 44 -7.09 -32.41 5.15
C GLN A 44 -8.21 -33.43 5.35
N GLN A 45 -8.91 -33.80 4.29
CA GLN A 45 -10.00 -34.80 4.37
C GLN A 45 -9.47 -36.12 4.90
N HIS A 46 -8.33 -36.61 4.38
CA HIS A 46 -7.72 -37.82 4.83
C HIS A 46 -7.31 -37.76 6.31
N ALA A 47 -6.69 -36.67 6.73
CA ALA A 47 -6.36 -36.48 8.14
C ALA A 47 -7.60 -36.45 9.06
N ASP A 48 -8.71 -35.84 8.64
CA ASP A 48 -9.96 -35.81 9.39
C ASP A 48 -10.61 -37.19 9.47
N ASP A 49 -10.57 -37.98 8.40
CA ASP A 49 -11.05 -39.38 8.38
C ASP A 49 -10.25 -40.26 9.35
N LEU A 50 -8.91 -40.08 9.38
CA LEU A 50 -8.05 -40.78 10.34
C LEU A 50 -8.30 -40.34 11.80
N ARG A 51 -8.51 -39.05 12.04
CA ARG A 51 -8.88 -38.53 13.38
C ARG A 51 -10.22 -39.13 13.84
N ALA A 52 -11.20 -39.21 12.94
CA ALA A 52 -12.49 -39.85 13.24
C ALA A 52 -12.33 -41.35 13.54
N ASN A 53 -11.52 -42.07 12.75
CA ASN A 53 -11.21 -43.47 12.96
C ASN A 53 -10.48 -43.70 14.29
N ARG A 54 -9.46 -42.90 14.60
CA ARG A 54 -8.75 -42.94 15.87
C ARG A 54 -9.69 -42.84 17.08
N LYS A 55 -10.72 -41.96 17.00
CA LYS A 55 -11.73 -41.81 18.07
C LYS A 55 -12.58 -43.10 18.23
N LYS A 56 -12.92 -43.79 17.12
CA LYS A 56 -13.68 -45.07 17.15
C LYS A 56 -12.84 -46.15 17.79
N ILE A 57 -11.60 -46.33 17.31
CA ILE A 57 -10.64 -47.31 17.81
C ILE A 57 -10.36 -47.13 19.30
N SER A 58 -10.17 -45.89 19.75
CA SER A 58 -9.95 -45.57 21.17
C SER A 58 -11.11 -46.01 22.07
N LYS A 59 -12.37 -45.86 21.59
CA LYS A 59 -13.54 -46.34 22.29
C LYS A 59 -13.61 -47.90 22.35
N GLU A 60 -13.17 -48.55 21.26
CA GLU A 60 -13.14 -50.00 21.13
C GLU A 60 -12.10 -50.63 22.07
N ILE A 61 -10.90 -50.07 22.17
CA ILE A 61 -9.87 -50.45 23.13
C ILE A 61 -10.44 -50.36 24.56
N GLY A 62 -11.12 -49.25 24.89
CA GLY A 62 -11.76 -49.10 26.21
C GLY A 62 -12.80 -50.20 26.54
N LYS A 63 -13.58 -50.58 25.53
CA LYS A 63 -14.56 -51.71 25.65
C LYS A 63 -13.87 -53.03 25.88
N LEU A 64 -12.86 -53.36 25.07
CA LEU A 64 -12.12 -54.63 25.15
C LEU A 64 -11.36 -54.76 26.47
N MET A 65 -10.76 -53.68 26.93
CA MET A 65 -10.12 -53.63 28.24
C MET A 65 -11.12 -53.85 29.40
N GLY A 66 -12.31 -53.27 29.31
CA GLY A 66 -13.39 -53.48 30.28
C GLY A 66 -13.95 -54.89 30.27
N GLN A 67 -13.81 -55.63 29.16
CA GLN A 67 -14.20 -57.02 29.01
C GLN A 67 -13.08 -58.04 29.38
N GLY A 68 -11.89 -57.57 29.74
CA GLY A 68 -10.74 -58.39 30.05
C GLY A 68 -9.98 -58.98 28.84
N LYS A 69 -10.30 -58.56 27.62
CA LYS A 69 -9.74 -59.04 26.37
C LYS A 69 -8.44 -58.29 26.03
N LYS A 70 -7.39 -58.52 26.79
CA LYS A 70 -6.14 -57.80 26.73
C LYS A 70 -5.37 -57.97 25.41
N GLU A 71 -5.34 -59.20 24.84
CA GLU A 71 -4.64 -59.51 23.58
C GLU A 71 -5.28 -58.77 22.39
N GLU A 72 -6.61 -58.87 22.26
CA GLU A 72 -7.35 -58.14 21.21
C GLU A 72 -7.17 -56.61 21.35
N ALA A 73 -7.08 -56.10 22.57
CA ALA A 73 -6.81 -54.67 22.79
C ALA A 73 -5.39 -54.24 22.42
N GLU A 74 -4.40 -55.14 22.54
CA GLU A 74 -3.01 -54.82 22.17
C GLU A 74 -2.82 -54.78 20.65
N ASP A 75 -3.46 -55.70 19.90
CA ASP A 75 -3.45 -55.66 18.42
C ASP A 75 -4.03 -54.36 17.87
N ILE A 76 -5.11 -53.87 18.49
CA ILE A 76 -5.74 -52.59 18.10
C ILE A 76 -4.89 -51.39 18.49
N LYS A 77 -4.10 -51.46 19.56
CA LYS A 77 -3.15 -50.40 19.92
C LYS A 77 -2.05 -50.25 18.86
N GLN A 78 -1.59 -51.32 18.24
CA GLN A 78 -0.64 -51.26 17.16
C GLN A 78 -1.20 -50.47 15.95
N GLN A 79 -2.46 -50.73 15.57
CA GLN A 79 -3.14 -49.92 14.54
C GLN A 79 -3.25 -48.45 14.94
N MET A 80 -3.48 -48.15 16.22
CA MET A 80 -3.48 -46.75 16.69
C MET A 80 -2.11 -46.05 16.54
N ALA A 81 -1.00 -46.79 16.71
CA ALA A 81 0.35 -46.25 16.52
C ALA A 81 0.62 -45.94 15.03
N GLU A 82 0.19 -46.81 14.13
CA GLU A 82 0.28 -46.59 12.70
C GLU A 82 -0.52 -45.36 12.24
N ILE A 83 -1.77 -45.23 12.70
CA ILE A 83 -2.61 -44.06 12.44
C ILE A 83 -1.97 -42.78 12.99
N ALA A 84 -1.35 -42.82 14.17
CA ALA A 84 -0.69 -41.68 14.75
C ALA A 84 0.53 -41.23 13.90
N HIS A 85 1.31 -42.16 13.39
CA HIS A 85 2.44 -41.88 12.51
C HIS A 85 1.98 -41.29 11.17
N GLU A 86 0.94 -41.84 10.56
CA GLU A 86 0.36 -41.33 9.33
C GLU A 86 -0.23 -39.92 9.52
N LEU A 87 -0.93 -39.68 10.61
CA LEU A 87 -1.45 -38.34 10.95
C LEU A 87 -0.32 -37.29 11.05
N THR A 88 0.80 -37.65 11.70
CA THR A 88 1.94 -36.72 11.80
C THR A 88 2.47 -36.35 10.40
N ALA A 89 2.63 -37.34 9.51
CA ALA A 89 3.10 -37.10 8.15
C ALA A 89 2.12 -36.24 7.32
N LEU A 90 0.80 -36.46 7.50
CA LEU A 90 -0.24 -35.66 6.84
C LEU A 90 -0.27 -34.22 7.38
N GLU A 91 -0.09 -34.02 8.68
CA GLU A 91 -0.03 -32.69 9.30
C GLU A 91 1.19 -31.88 8.81
N GLU A 92 2.36 -32.52 8.70
CA GLU A 92 3.55 -31.87 8.11
C GLU A 92 3.32 -31.54 6.62
N LYS A 93 2.68 -32.42 5.88
CA LYS A 93 2.33 -32.18 4.48
C LYS A 93 1.32 -31.05 4.33
N GLU A 94 0.30 -30.99 5.21
CA GLU A 94 -0.70 -29.92 5.23
C GLU A 94 -0.04 -28.55 5.45
N ILE A 95 0.88 -28.44 6.40
CA ILE A 95 1.63 -27.20 6.69
C ILE A 95 2.37 -26.74 5.42
N LYS A 96 3.17 -27.62 4.81
CA LYS A 96 3.94 -27.30 3.60
C LYS A 96 3.09 -26.86 2.43
N LEU A 97 1.98 -27.59 2.17
CA LEU A 97 1.05 -27.23 1.10
C LEU A 97 0.35 -25.90 1.37
N ARG A 98 -0.04 -25.62 2.61
CA ARG A 98 -0.67 -24.36 3.02
C ARG A 98 0.28 -23.18 2.82
N GLU A 99 1.55 -23.34 3.20
CA GLU A 99 2.58 -22.32 3.01
C GLU A 99 2.81 -22.06 1.51
N SER A 100 2.97 -23.12 0.70
CA SER A 100 3.18 -23.01 -0.75
C SER A 100 2.00 -22.34 -1.47
N VAL A 101 0.77 -22.76 -1.16
CA VAL A 101 -0.45 -22.14 -1.70
C VAL A 101 -0.50 -20.66 -1.34
N THR A 102 -0.21 -20.33 -0.08
CA THR A 102 -0.23 -18.93 0.38
C THR A 102 0.79 -18.09 -0.35
N GLU A 103 2.04 -18.56 -0.45
CA GLU A 103 3.13 -17.86 -1.14
C GLU A 103 2.80 -17.58 -2.62
N LYS A 104 2.26 -18.57 -3.33
CA LYS A 104 1.84 -18.40 -4.72
C LYS A 104 0.64 -17.47 -4.87
N MET A 105 -0.35 -17.59 -3.99
CA MET A 105 -1.52 -16.69 -3.96
C MET A 105 -1.13 -15.24 -3.72
N MET A 106 -0.06 -14.99 -2.97
CA MET A 106 0.45 -13.63 -2.74
C MET A 106 1.12 -13.02 -3.98
N GLN A 107 1.49 -13.83 -4.98
CA GLN A 107 2.08 -13.38 -6.24
C GLN A 107 1.02 -13.14 -7.33
N ILE A 108 -0.18 -13.71 -7.18
CA ILE A 108 -1.29 -13.48 -8.12
C ILE A 108 -1.86 -12.08 -7.87
N PRO A 109 -1.94 -11.22 -8.91
CA PRO A 109 -2.41 -9.86 -8.76
C PRO A 109 -3.91 -9.79 -8.40
N ASN A 110 -4.29 -8.69 -7.76
CA ASN A 110 -5.69 -8.36 -7.52
C ASN A 110 -6.44 -8.19 -8.84
N ILE A 111 -7.75 -8.44 -8.84
CA ILE A 111 -8.59 -8.18 -10.01
C ILE A 111 -8.74 -6.68 -10.19
N ILE A 112 -8.45 -6.19 -11.39
CA ILE A 112 -8.65 -4.79 -11.73
C ILE A 112 -10.13 -4.49 -11.94
N ASP A 113 -10.53 -3.26 -11.63
CA ASP A 113 -11.89 -2.77 -11.92
C ASP A 113 -12.15 -2.72 -13.42
N ASP A 114 -13.38 -3.01 -13.86
CA ASP A 114 -13.74 -3.06 -15.28
C ASP A 114 -13.58 -1.71 -15.99
N SER A 115 -13.55 -0.61 -15.25
CA SER A 115 -13.34 0.75 -15.78
C SER A 115 -11.87 1.09 -16.01
N VAL A 116 -10.92 0.27 -15.53
CA VAL A 116 -9.48 0.52 -15.69
C VAL A 116 -9.10 0.44 -17.17
N PRO A 117 -8.46 1.47 -17.73
CA PRO A 117 -8.00 1.44 -19.11
C PRO A 117 -6.92 0.36 -19.29
N ILE A 118 -7.01 -0.34 -20.42
CA ILE A 118 -6.01 -1.36 -20.76
C ILE A 118 -4.83 -0.67 -21.44
N GLY A 119 -3.66 -0.77 -20.86
CA GLY A 119 -2.42 -0.19 -21.34
C GLY A 119 -1.22 -0.90 -20.74
N LYS A 120 -0.06 -0.79 -21.36
CA LYS A 120 1.14 -1.55 -21.05
C LYS A 120 1.96 -0.93 -19.91
N ASP A 121 2.05 0.39 -19.90
CA ASP A 121 2.87 1.15 -18.95
C ASP A 121 2.28 2.57 -18.72
N ASP A 122 2.92 3.37 -17.89
CA ASP A 122 2.50 4.71 -17.48
C ASP A 122 2.26 5.70 -18.63
N SER A 123 2.87 5.48 -19.80
CA SER A 123 2.65 6.31 -20.99
C SER A 123 1.24 6.19 -21.59
N GLU A 124 0.51 5.13 -21.21
CA GLU A 124 -0.86 4.86 -21.64
C GLU A 124 -1.91 5.18 -20.55
N ASN A 125 -1.50 5.84 -19.46
CA ASN A 125 -2.41 6.36 -18.47
C ASN A 125 -3.34 7.43 -19.05
N VAL A 126 -4.58 7.49 -18.57
CA VAL A 126 -5.65 8.32 -19.17
C VAL A 126 -5.94 9.53 -18.28
N GLU A 127 -5.80 10.72 -18.88
CA GLU A 127 -6.20 11.97 -18.21
C GLU A 127 -7.73 12.01 -18.01
N LEU A 128 -8.17 12.23 -16.76
CA LEU A 128 -9.57 12.33 -16.40
C LEU A 128 -10.07 13.79 -16.41
N GLU A 129 -9.36 14.66 -15.68
CA GLU A 129 -9.82 16.05 -15.49
C GLU A 129 -8.66 16.96 -15.10
N ARG A 130 -8.76 18.24 -15.48
CA ARG A 130 -7.83 19.32 -15.10
C ARG A 130 -8.48 20.31 -14.17
N PHE A 131 -7.71 20.81 -13.22
CA PHE A 131 -8.15 21.77 -12.20
C PHE A 131 -7.19 22.95 -12.15
N GLY A 132 -7.68 24.11 -12.53
CA GLY A 132 -6.90 25.33 -12.65
C GLY A 132 -6.15 25.45 -14.00
N GLU A 133 -5.90 26.67 -14.39
CA GLU A 133 -5.24 27.00 -15.66
C GLU A 133 -3.72 26.93 -15.49
N PRO A 134 -3.02 26.13 -16.32
CA PRO A 134 -1.57 26.11 -16.34
C PRO A 134 -1.02 27.43 -16.89
N VAL A 135 -0.15 28.08 -16.12
CA VAL A 135 0.51 29.33 -16.52
C VAL A 135 1.99 29.08 -16.76
N VAL A 136 2.53 29.70 -17.79
CA VAL A 136 3.98 29.76 -18.05
C VAL A 136 4.34 31.26 -18.01
N PRO A 137 5.18 31.70 -17.06
CA PRO A 137 5.58 33.09 -16.98
C PRO A 137 6.51 33.46 -18.15
N ASP A 138 6.63 34.79 -18.44
CA ASP A 138 7.47 35.30 -19.50
C ASP A 138 8.98 35.38 -19.14
N PHE A 139 9.35 34.87 -17.96
CA PHE A 139 10.74 34.75 -17.51
C PHE A 139 11.17 33.29 -17.35
N GLU A 140 12.48 33.07 -17.40
CA GLU A 140 13.05 31.73 -17.22
C GLU A 140 12.93 31.26 -15.78
N ILE A 141 12.41 30.03 -15.58
CA ILE A 141 12.32 29.38 -14.27
C ILE A 141 13.56 28.50 -14.10
N PRO A 142 14.46 28.79 -13.15
CA PRO A 142 15.62 27.95 -12.86
C PRO A 142 15.21 26.56 -12.34
N TYR A 143 16.16 25.65 -12.30
CA TYR A 143 15.93 24.35 -11.68
C TYR A 143 15.64 24.50 -10.18
N HIS A 144 14.78 23.67 -9.63
CA HIS A 144 14.31 23.84 -8.25
C HIS A 144 15.44 23.90 -7.20
N THR A 145 16.55 23.17 -7.42
CA THR A 145 17.70 23.27 -6.51
C THR A 145 18.40 24.61 -6.61
N GLU A 146 18.51 25.20 -7.79
CA GLU A 146 19.09 26.54 -8.00
C GLU A 146 18.25 27.63 -7.30
N ILE A 147 16.91 27.51 -7.35
CA ILE A 147 16.01 28.38 -6.61
C ILE A 147 16.27 28.26 -5.10
N MET A 148 16.35 27.02 -4.59
CA MET A 148 16.59 26.77 -3.16
C MET A 148 18.00 27.20 -2.73
N GLU A 149 19.04 26.97 -3.53
CA GLU A 149 20.42 27.40 -3.26
C GLU A 149 20.54 28.92 -3.18
N ARG A 150 19.89 29.63 -4.11
CA ARG A 150 19.84 31.10 -4.09
C ARG A 150 19.21 31.65 -2.79
N LEU A 151 18.24 30.94 -2.24
CA LEU A 151 17.60 31.24 -0.96
C LEU A 151 18.37 30.68 0.24
N SER A 152 19.57 30.11 0.05
CA SER A 152 20.34 29.39 1.08
C SER A 152 19.51 28.34 1.80
N GLY A 153 18.60 27.71 1.06
CA GLY A 153 17.56 26.81 1.59
C GLY A 153 17.84 25.32 1.44
N ILE A 154 18.93 24.94 0.76
CA ILE A 154 19.31 23.52 0.57
C ILE A 154 20.84 23.35 0.60
N ASP A 155 21.31 22.22 1.14
CA ASP A 155 22.72 21.78 1.07
C ASP A 155 22.80 20.30 0.72
N LEU A 156 22.98 20.02 -0.56
CA LEU A 156 23.11 18.65 -1.09
C LEU A 156 24.53 18.10 -0.87
N ASP A 157 25.55 18.96 -0.83
CA ASP A 157 26.94 18.53 -0.63
C ASP A 157 27.17 18.06 0.80
N ALA A 158 26.64 18.75 1.79
CA ALA A 158 26.65 18.28 3.18
C ALA A 158 25.89 16.94 3.32
N ALA A 159 24.72 16.85 2.71
CA ALA A 159 23.93 15.61 2.73
C ALA A 159 24.69 14.42 2.12
N ARG A 160 25.40 14.65 1.00
CA ARG A 160 26.24 13.62 0.37
C ARG A 160 27.37 13.14 1.29
N ARG A 161 27.98 14.04 2.04
CA ARG A 161 29.05 13.67 3.00
C ARG A 161 28.53 12.88 4.19
N VAL A 162 27.28 13.10 4.60
CA VAL A 162 26.68 12.47 5.78
C VAL A 162 25.99 11.14 5.45
N ALA A 163 25.22 11.11 4.38
CA ALA A 163 24.31 9.98 4.09
C ALA A 163 24.41 9.44 2.66
N GLY A 164 25.16 10.09 1.78
CA GLY A 164 25.26 9.73 0.36
C GLY A 164 24.30 10.53 -0.52
N ASN A 165 24.15 10.10 -1.78
CA ASN A 165 23.23 10.69 -2.71
C ASN A 165 21.77 10.36 -2.34
N GLY A 166 20.81 11.18 -2.79
CA GLY A 166 19.39 10.96 -2.51
C GLY A 166 18.94 11.40 -1.11
N PHE A 167 19.75 12.22 -0.44
CA PHE A 167 19.42 12.90 0.81
C PHE A 167 19.61 14.42 0.66
N TYR A 168 19.06 15.18 1.59
CA TYR A 168 19.14 16.64 1.56
C TYR A 168 19.21 17.23 2.97
N TYR A 169 19.76 18.43 3.09
CA TYR A 169 19.46 19.35 4.17
C TYR A 169 18.59 20.47 3.62
N LEU A 170 17.45 20.72 4.24
CA LEU A 170 16.68 21.95 4.03
C LEU A 170 16.98 22.92 5.14
N MET A 171 17.04 24.24 4.81
CA MET A 171 17.45 25.28 5.74
C MET A 171 16.58 26.51 5.60
N GLY A 172 16.60 27.37 6.61
CA GLY A 172 15.97 28.69 6.57
C GLY A 172 14.49 28.68 6.21
N ASP A 173 14.11 29.56 5.31
CA ASP A 173 12.72 29.70 4.89
C ASP A 173 12.23 28.52 4.05
N ILE A 174 13.09 27.79 3.34
CA ILE A 174 12.72 26.57 2.61
C ILE A 174 12.37 25.43 3.59
N ALA A 175 13.15 25.24 4.64
CA ALA A 175 12.81 24.26 5.69
C ALA A 175 11.51 24.63 6.42
N ARG A 176 11.30 25.93 6.65
CA ARG A 176 10.05 26.43 7.22
C ARG A 176 8.87 26.19 6.28
N LEU A 177 9.02 26.44 4.99
CA LEU A 177 7.99 26.19 3.96
C LEU A 177 7.63 24.72 3.91
N HIS A 178 8.61 23.82 3.91
CA HIS A 178 8.41 22.38 3.98
C HIS A 178 7.53 21.98 5.20
N SER A 179 7.88 22.48 6.38
CA SER A 179 7.11 22.23 7.60
C SER A 179 5.73 22.89 7.57
N ALA A 180 5.62 24.09 6.98
CA ALA A 180 4.35 24.80 6.82
C ALA A 180 3.36 24.01 5.94
N ILE A 181 3.83 23.47 4.82
CA ILE A 181 3.02 22.63 3.93
C ILE A 181 2.47 21.39 4.67
N LEU A 182 3.31 20.70 5.43
CA LEU A 182 2.88 19.51 6.21
C LEU A 182 1.89 19.88 7.33
N ASN A 183 2.14 20.95 8.06
CA ASN A 183 1.23 21.41 9.11
C ASN A 183 -0.12 21.84 8.53
N TYR A 184 -0.11 22.58 7.43
CA TYR A 184 -1.34 22.95 6.73
C TYR A 184 -2.09 21.73 6.20
N ALA A 185 -1.39 20.75 5.61
CA ALA A 185 -2.02 19.51 5.12
C ALA A 185 -2.67 18.71 6.25
N ARG A 186 -2.00 18.61 7.42
CA ARG A 186 -2.58 17.98 8.61
C ARG A 186 -3.87 18.68 9.03
N ASP A 187 -3.84 19.99 9.19
CA ASP A 187 -4.98 20.77 9.66
C ASP A 187 -6.11 20.76 8.61
N PHE A 188 -5.78 20.83 7.32
CA PHE A 188 -6.73 20.67 6.23
C PHE A 188 -7.47 19.31 6.30
N MET A 189 -6.74 18.23 6.54
CA MET A 189 -7.34 16.90 6.64
C MET A 189 -8.22 16.73 7.89
N ILE A 190 -7.81 17.32 9.02
CA ILE A 190 -8.58 17.28 10.27
C ILE A 190 -9.82 18.18 10.18
N ASP A 191 -9.57 19.47 9.93
CA ASP A 191 -10.59 20.52 10.12
C ASP A 191 -11.54 20.68 8.93
N LYS A 192 -11.06 20.41 7.70
CA LYS A 192 -11.87 20.53 6.48
C LYS A 192 -12.45 19.20 6.01
N LYS A 193 -11.71 18.10 6.21
CA LYS A 193 -12.10 16.77 5.70
C LYS A 193 -12.60 15.83 6.79
N GLY A 194 -12.45 16.17 8.07
CA GLY A 194 -12.96 15.41 9.21
C GLY A 194 -12.22 14.09 9.46
N PHE A 195 -10.97 13.95 9.00
CA PHE A 195 -10.16 12.77 9.23
C PHE A 195 -9.58 12.76 10.64
N THR A 196 -9.49 11.59 11.24
CA THR A 196 -8.81 11.42 12.53
C THR A 196 -7.29 11.37 12.31
N PHE A 197 -6.56 12.29 12.97
CA PHE A 197 -5.10 12.32 12.91
C PHE A 197 -4.48 11.23 13.78
N VAL A 198 -3.50 10.51 13.24
CA VAL A 198 -2.80 9.41 13.92
C VAL A 198 -1.30 9.54 13.67
N ILE A 199 -0.50 9.34 14.71
CA ILE A 199 0.96 9.17 14.63
C ILE A 199 1.25 7.67 14.77
N PRO A 200 1.62 6.98 13.68
CA PRO A 200 1.85 5.54 13.70
C PRO A 200 3.28 5.18 14.06
N PRO A 201 3.59 3.92 14.38
CA PRO A 201 4.95 3.42 14.40
C PRO A 201 5.64 3.56 13.02
N TYR A 202 6.91 3.95 13.00
CA TYR A 202 7.68 4.12 11.77
C TYR A 202 8.50 2.89 11.39
N MET A 203 8.41 1.84 12.20
CA MET A 203 8.98 0.52 11.95
C MET A 203 7.89 -0.54 12.10
N ILE A 204 7.87 -1.50 11.19
CA ILE A 204 6.86 -2.57 11.16
C ILE A 204 7.53 -3.93 11.00
N ARG A 205 6.85 -4.98 11.47
CA ARG A 205 7.30 -6.37 11.34
C ARG A 205 7.09 -6.90 9.92
N SER A 206 7.89 -7.92 9.54
CA SER A 206 7.73 -8.64 8.26
C SER A 206 6.29 -9.05 7.99
N SER A 207 5.59 -9.57 8.99
CA SER A 207 4.20 -10.01 8.85
C SER A 207 3.18 -8.89 8.57
N VAL A 208 3.57 -7.62 8.73
CA VAL A 208 2.78 -6.46 8.27
C VAL A 208 3.20 -6.09 6.85
N VAL A 209 4.52 -6.09 6.58
CA VAL A 209 5.06 -5.83 5.23
C VAL A 209 4.41 -6.76 4.20
N ASP A 210 4.39 -8.07 4.47
CA ASP A 210 3.76 -9.09 3.61
C ASP A 210 2.27 -8.82 3.36
N GLY A 211 1.61 -8.15 4.30
CA GLY A 211 0.20 -7.81 4.19
C GLY A 211 -0.09 -6.59 3.31
N VAL A 212 0.81 -5.62 3.26
CA VAL A 212 0.55 -4.30 2.67
C VAL A 212 1.18 -4.06 1.31
N MET A 213 2.15 -4.89 0.88
CA MET A 213 2.83 -4.74 -0.41
C MET A 213 3.17 -6.09 -1.05
N SER A 214 3.57 -6.07 -2.32
CA SER A 214 4.07 -7.26 -3.01
C SER A 214 5.52 -7.56 -2.63
N PHE A 215 5.97 -8.80 -2.84
CA PHE A 215 7.38 -9.18 -2.61
C PHE A 215 8.36 -8.39 -3.48
N ALA A 216 7.98 -8.11 -4.74
CA ALA A 216 8.82 -7.34 -5.67
C ALA A 216 9.01 -5.90 -5.18
N GLU A 217 7.94 -5.26 -4.72
CA GLU A 217 7.99 -3.91 -4.14
C GLU A 217 8.82 -3.89 -2.86
N MET A 218 8.68 -4.90 -1.99
CA MET A 218 9.42 -4.99 -0.74
C MET A 218 10.93 -4.97 -0.97
N GLU A 219 11.46 -5.77 -1.88
CA GLU A 219 12.89 -5.86 -2.16
C GLU A 219 13.46 -4.55 -2.68
N GLY A 220 12.74 -3.89 -3.58
CA GLY A 220 13.14 -2.62 -4.19
C GLY A 220 13.03 -1.42 -3.26
N MET A 221 12.11 -1.45 -2.30
CA MET A 221 11.71 -0.28 -1.52
C MET A 221 12.17 -0.30 -0.06
N MET A 222 12.07 -1.43 0.65
CA MET A 222 12.14 -1.45 2.11
C MET A 222 13.56 -1.54 2.66
N TYR A 223 13.87 -0.71 3.67
CA TYR A 223 15.04 -0.87 4.53
C TYR A 223 14.70 -1.83 5.67
N LYS A 224 15.52 -2.87 5.87
CA LYS A 224 15.43 -3.80 7.00
C LYS A 224 16.46 -3.42 8.06
N ILE A 225 16.05 -3.49 9.32
CA ILE A 225 16.97 -3.36 10.46
C ILE A 225 17.72 -4.68 10.64
N GLU A 226 19.05 -4.63 10.65
CA GLU A 226 19.88 -5.81 10.84
C GLU A 226 19.71 -6.39 12.25
N GLY A 227 19.53 -7.71 12.33
CA GLY A 227 19.33 -8.42 13.60
C GLY A 227 17.92 -8.35 14.19
N GLU A 228 17.00 -7.60 13.56
CA GLU A 228 15.64 -7.40 14.04
C GLU A 228 14.58 -7.81 12.98
N ASP A 229 13.41 -8.24 13.44
CA ASP A 229 12.23 -8.38 12.55
C ASP A 229 11.51 -7.03 12.42
N LEU A 230 12.25 -6.02 11.95
CA LEU A 230 11.74 -4.66 11.75
C LEU A 230 12.18 -4.09 10.41
N TYR A 231 11.29 -3.33 9.79
CA TYR A 231 11.48 -2.63 8.54
C TYR A 231 11.05 -1.17 8.71
N LEU A 232 11.83 -0.23 8.17
CA LEU A 232 11.43 1.17 8.09
C LEU A 232 10.29 1.31 7.08
N ILE A 233 9.26 2.08 7.42
CA ILE A 233 8.11 2.29 6.53
C ILE A 233 8.47 3.13 5.31
N GLY A 234 7.95 2.75 4.14
CA GLY A 234 8.03 3.56 2.92
C GLY A 234 6.87 4.56 2.79
N THR A 235 5.86 4.42 3.65
CA THR A 235 4.66 5.27 3.78
C THR A 235 3.95 4.91 5.09
N SER A 236 3.25 5.86 5.69
CA SER A 236 2.44 5.59 6.88
C SER A 236 1.28 4.63 6.62
N GLU A 237 0.84 4.48 5.36
CA GLU A 237 -0.14 3.46 4.97
C GLU A 237 0.20 2.09 5.55
N HIS A 238 1.45 1.67 5.43
CA HIS A 238 1.90 0.35 5.89
C HIS A 238 1.57 0.11 7.37
N SER A 239 1.91 1.07 8.19
CA SER A 239 1.69 1.01 9.64
C SER A 239 0.22 1.17 10.00
N MET A 240 -0.47 2.06 9.30
CA MET A 240 -1.88 2.38 9.55
C MET A 240 -2.81 1.23 9.19
N ILE A 241 -2.58 0.56 8.07
CA ILE A 241 -3.33 -0.65 7.71
C ILE A 241 -2.93 -1.81 8.63
N GLY A 242 -1.64 -1.91 8.97
CA GLY A 242 -1.13 -2.88 9.94
C GLY A 242 -1.78 -2.78 11.33
N LYS A 243 -2.28 -1.61 11.73
CA LYS A 243 -3.04 -1.38 12.97
C LYS A 243 -4.24 -2.32 13.10
N PHE A 244 -4.84 -2.72 12.00
CA PHE A 244 -6.02 -3.56 11.95
C PHE A 244 -5.72 -5.06 11.79
N LYS A 245 -4.44 -5.45 11.76
CA LYS A 245 -4.04 -6.85 11.58
C LYS A 245 -4.70 -7.77 12.62
N ASP A 246 -5.23 -8.92 12.16
CA ASP A 246 -5.88 -9.96 12.97
C ASP A 246 -7.09 -9.44 13.79
N THR A 247 -7.78 -8.40 13.30
CA THR A 247 -8.94 -7.82 13.99
C THR A 247 -10.28 -8.18 13.33
N ILE A 248 -11.34 -8.11 14.13
CA ILE A 248 -12.72 -8.12 13.65
C ILE A 248 -13.34 -6.78 14.03
N LEU A 249 -13.65 -5.99 13.02
CA LEU A 249 -14.26 -4.66 13.16
C LEU A 249 -15.78 -4.81 13.24
N GLU A 250 -16.44 -3.96 13.99
CA GLU A 250 -17.90 -3.85 13.97
C GLU A 250 -18.31 -2.97 12.78
N GLU A 251 -19.27 -3.42 11.98
CA GLU A 251 -19.71 -2.71 10.76
C GLU A 251 -20.19 -1.29 11.04
N LYS A 252 -20.86 -1.07 12.17
CA LYS A 252 -21.36 0.25 12.58
C LYS A 252 -20.27 1.30 12.81
N ASP A 253 -19.02 0.88 12.99
CA ASP A 253 -17.88 1.76 13.26
C ASP A 253 -17.18 2.18 11.94
N LEU A 254 -17.59 1.61 10.81
CA LEU A 254 -17.07 1.96 9.47
C LEU A 254 -17.78 3.20 8.90
N PRO A 255 -17.06 4.01 8.12
CA PRO A 255 -15.65 3.87 7.72
C PRO A 255 -14.69 4.43 8.77
N TYR A 256 -13.50 3.83 8.90
CA TYR A 256 -12.37 4.50 9.55
C TYR A 256 -11.68 5.40 8.52
N THR A 257 -11.64 6.69 8.82
CA THR A 257 -10.98 7.72 7.99
C THR A 257 -9.84 8.33 8.78
N TYR A 258 -8.62 7.91 8.46
CA TYR A 258 -7.42 8.34 9.16
C TYR A 258 -6.49 9.13 8.26
N THR A 259 -5.85 10.15 8.84
CA THR A 259 -4.73 10.86 8.24
C THR A 259 -3.52 10.76 9.15
N SER A 260 -2.34 10.62 8.55
CA SER A 260 -1.12 10.47 9.31
C SER A 260 0.06 11.16 8.64
N TYR A 261 0.89 11.77 9.47
CA TYR A 261 2.21 12.25 9.11
C TYR A 261 3.25 11.17 9.41
N SER A 262 4.19 10.96 8.51
CA SER A 262 5.37 10.14 8.80
C SER A 262 6.57 10.53 7.96
N PRO A 263 7.80 10.28 8.46
CA PRO A 263 8.93 10.04 7.58
C PRO A 263 8.68 8.78 6.74
N CYS A 264 9.23 8.77 5.53
CA CYS A 264 9.18 7.67 4.60
C CYS A 264 10.59 7.33 4.15
N PHE A 265 10.93 6.04 4.12
CA PHE A 265 12.26 5.55 3.78
C PHE A 265 12.15 4.59 2.59
N ARG A 266 12.81 4.91 1.48
CA ARG A 266 12.77 4.10 0.25
C ARG A 266 14.16 3.88 -0.33
N LYS A 267 14.49 2.64 -0.67
CA LYS A 267 15.77 2.30 -1.34
C LYS A 267 15.85 2.84 -2.76
N GLU A 268 14.71 3.09 -3.41
CA GLU A 268 14.62 3.58 -4.79
C GLU A 268 15.51 2.78 -5.78
N LYS A 269 15.61 1.45 -5.59
CA LYS A 269 16.40 0.59 -6.48
C LYS A 269 15.77 0.55 -7.87
N GLY A 270 16.59 0.74 -8.90
CA GLY A 270 16.18 0.62 -10.31
C GLY A 270 15.63 1.90 -10.92
N ALA A 271 15.57 2.98 -10.16
CA ALA A 271 15.21 4.29 -10.70
C ALA A 271 16.42 4.91 -11.42
N HIS A 272 16.27 5.27 -12.69
CA HIS A 272 17.29 5.93 -13.50
C HIS A 272 16.66 7.03 -14.37
N GLY A 273 17.26 8.23 -14.40
CA GLY A 273 16.82 9.34 -15.26
C GLY A 273 17.28 10.73 -14.82
N ILE A 274 17.05 11.73 -15.70
CA ILE A 274 17.41 13.14 -15.45
C ILE A 274 16.57 13.74 -14.29
N GLU A 275 15.38 13.21 -14.05
CA GLU A 275 14.48 13.66 -12.97
C GLU A 275 14.95 13.26 -11.56
N GLU A 276 16.00 12.46 -11.45
CA GLU A 276 16.60 12.03 -10.18
C GLU A 276 17.44 13.10 -9.48
N ARG A 277 17.71 14.21 -10.17
CA ARG A 277 18.49 15.31 -9.56
C ARG A 277 17.63 16.09 -8.56
N GLY A 278 18.29 16.56 -7.49
CA GLY A 278 17.65 17.41 -6.49
C GLY A 278 16.80 16.60 -5.51
N VAL A 279 15.55 17.00 -5.33
CA VAL A 279 14.64 16.42 -4.33
C VAL A 279 13.47 15.62 -4.92
N TYR A 280 13.47 15.37 -6.22
CA TYR A 280 12.37 14.65 -6.87
C TYR A 280 12.27 13.18 -6.45
N ARG A 281 13.43 12.48 -6.38
CA ARG A 281 13.55 11.09 -5.97
C ARG A 281 14.65 10.93 -4.93
N ILE A 282 14.26 10.60 -3.72
CA ILE A 282 15.10 10.62 -2.53
C ILE A 282 14.81 9.44 -1.61
N HIS A 283 15.79 9.04 -0.81
CA HIS A 283 15.73 7.90 0.09
C HIS A 283 14.94 8.16 1.38
N GLN A 284 14.87 9.44 1.78
CA GLN A 284 14.15 9.86 2.98
C GLN A 284 13.35 11.13 2.66
N PHE A 285 12.05 11.09 2.96
CA PHE A 285 11.15 12.24 2.82
C PHE A 285 10.04 12.14 3.85
N GLU A 286 9.18 13.13 3.89
CA GLU A 286 8.03 13.19 4.79
C GLU A 286 6.75 13.24 3.97
N LYS A 287 5.67 12.70 4.54
CA LYS A 287 4.40 12.62 3.83
C LYS A 287 3.22 12.71 4.79
N GLN A 288 2.19 13.47 4.39
CA GLN A 288 0.86 13.39 4.97
C GLN A 288 0.01 12.45 4.11
N GLU A 289 -0.49 11.39 4.71
CA GLU A 289 -1.23 10.31 4.05
C GLU A 289 -2.70 10.29 4.49
N MET A 290 -3.56 9.78 3.64
CA MET A 290 -4.96 9.49 3.91
C MET A 290 -5.21 7.99 3.81
N ILE A 291 -5.94 7.41 4.75
CA ILE A 291 -6.26 5.98 4.80
C ILE A 291 -7.74 5.81 5.11
N VAL A 292 -8.38 4.94 4.34
CA VAL A 292 -9.78 4.56 4.58
C VAL A 292 -9.89 3.06 4.69
N VAL A 293 -10.60 2.60 5.72
CA VAL A 293 -11.06 1.22 5.87
C VAL A 293 -12.58 1.26 5.88
N CYS A 294 -13.23 0.65 4.90
CA CYS A 294 -14.65 0.79 4.68
C CYS A 294 -15.32 -0.52 4.24
N LYS A 295 -16.64 -0.45 4.06
CA LYS A 295 -17.42 -1.52 3.44
C LYS A 295 -17.08 -1.65 1.96
N PRO A 296 -17.22 -2.85 1.36
CA PRO A 296 -17.00 -3.05 -0.08
C PRO A 296 -17.79 -2.09 -0.97
N GLU A 297 -19.07 -1.89 -0.67
CA GLU A 297 -19.98 -1.05 -1.44
C GLU A 297 -19.62 0.43 -1.43
N ASP A 298 -18.93 0.91 -0.38
CA ASP A 298 -18.55 2.32 -0.22
C ASP A 298 -17.19 2.65 -0.86
N SER A 299 -16.41 1.63 -1.25
CA SER A 299 -14.99 1.82 -1.57
C SER A 299 -14.77 2.71 -2.80
N MET A 300 -15.60 2.64 -3.83
CA MET A 300 -15.45 3.48 -5.03
C MET A 300 -15.83 4.95 -4.77
N GLU A 301 -16.79 5.21 -3.89
CA GLU A 301 -17.10 6.57 -3.47
C GLU A 301 -15.95 7.17 -2.65
N TRP A 302 -15.37 6.41 -1.71
CA TRP A 302 -14.22 6.83 -0.95
C TRP A 302 -12.97 7.02 -1.82
N PHE A 303 -12.77 6.18 -2.83
CA PHE A 303 -11.69 6.34 -3.80
C PHE A 303 -11.75 7.72 -4.47
N LYS A 304 -12.93 8.11 -4.97
CA LYS A 304 -13.12 9.43 -5.57
C LYS A 304 -12.90 10.57 -4.57
N LYS A 305 -13.44 10.46 -3.36
CA LYS A 305 -13.25 11.46 -2.30
C LYS A 305 -11.76 11.65 -1.96
N LEU A 306 -10.99 10.56 -1.92
CA LEU A 306 -9.58 10.60 -1.56
C LEU A 306 -8.75 11.39 -2.56
N TYR A 307 -8.81 11.08 -3.86
CA TYR A 307 -8.00 11.83 -4.83
C TYR A 307 -8.47 13.28 -4.99
N MET A 308 -9.78 13.53 -4.86
CA MET A 308 -10.29 14.90 -4.85
C MET A 308 -9.82 15.71 -3.64
N ASN A 309 -9.58 15.11 -2.48
CA ASN A 309 -8.97 15.80 -1.34
C ASN A 309 -7.57 16.33 -1.68
N THR A 310 -6.76 15.57 -2.42
CA THR A 310 -5.45 16.02 -2.90
C THR A 310 -5.60 17.16 -3.92
N VAL A 311 -6.51 17.02 -4.88
CA VAL A 311 -6.83 18.08 -5.85
C VAL A 311 -7.19 19.37 -5.11
N GLU A 312 -8.13 19.33 -4.18
CA GLU A 312 -8.54 20.50 -3.41
C GLU A 312 -7.39 21.09 -2.59
N PHE A 313 -6.56 20.26 -1.94
CA PHE A 313 -5.39 20.71 -1.20
C PHE A 313 -4.45 21.53 -2.09
N PHE A 314 -4.07 21.03 -3.24
CA PHE A 314 -3.19 21.74 -4.19
C PHE A 314 -3.85 23.00 -4.73
N ARG A 315 -5.16 23.00 -4.96
CA ARG A 315 -5.91 24.17 -5.43
C ARG A 315 -5.99 25.29 -4.37
N THR A 316 -5.99 24.95 -3.07
CA THR A 316 -5.88 25.98 -2.02
C THR A 316 -4.52 26.72 -2.01
N LEU A 317 -3.53 26.16 -2.70
CA LEU A 317 -2.19 26.71 -2.87
C LEU A 317 -1.94 27.28 -4.28
N ASP A 318 -3.03 27.46 -5.04
CA ASP A 318 -3.03 28.00 -6.41
C ASP A 318 -2.22 27.21 -7.43
N ILE A 319 -1.94 25.91 -7.15
CA ILE A 319 -1.19 25.04 -8.03
C ILE A 319 -2.16 24.30 -8.96
N PRO A 320 -2.03 24.45 -10.31
CA PRO A 320 -2.81 23.69 -11.25
C PRO A 320 -2.45 22.19 -11.18
N VAL A 321 -3.47 21.33 -11.18
CA VAL A 321 -3.31 19.87 -11.15
C VAL A 321 -4.21 19.21 -12.17
N ARG A 322 -3.87 17.95 -12.51
CA ARG A 322 -4.76 17.04 -13.25
C ARG A 322 -4.85 15.70 -12.53
N THR A 323 -5.88 14.95 -12.85
CA THR A 323 -6.03 13.55 -12.42
C THR A 323 -5.79 12.62 -13.60
N LEU A 324 -5.02 11.56 -13.36
CA LEU A 324 -4.59 10.60 -14.37
C LEU A 324 -4.93 9.20 -13.91
N GLU A 325 -5.82 8.49 -14.61
CA GLU A 325 -6.15 7.11 -14.29
C GLU A 325 -5.06 6.17 -14.79
N CYS A 326 -4.50 5.38 -13.86
CA CYS A 326 -3.48 4.40 -14.20
C CYS A 326 -4.06 3.26 -15.02
N CYS A 327 -3.39 2.89 -16.10
CA CYS A 327 -3.76 1.75 -16.92
C CYS A 327 -3.37 0.41 -16.27
N SER A 328 -3.87 -0.67 -16.80
CA SER A 328 -3.75 -2.00 -16.24
C SER A 328 -2.31 -2.49 -16.03
N GLY A 329 -1.38 -2.12 -16.92
CA GLY A 329 0.03 -2.49 -16.84
C GLY A 329 0.84 -1.66 -15.84
N ASP A 330 0.37 -0.45 -15.51
CA ASP A 330 0.99 0.43 -14.52
C ASP A 330 0.53 0.12 -13.07
N LEU A 331 -0.60 -0.59 -12.91
CA LEU A 331 -1.11 -0.94 -11.58
C LEU A 331 -0.22 -1.94 -10.85
N ALA A 332 0.22 -1.61 -9.63
CA ALA A 332 0.85 -2.57 -8.72
C ALA A 332 -0.08 -3.76 -8.41
N ASP A 333 0.49 -4.89 -7.97
CA ASP A 333 -0.25 -6.16 -7.85
C ASP A 333 -1.45 -6.13 -6.91
N LEU A 334 -1.39 -5.35 -5.84
CA LEU A 334 -2.50 -5.28 -4.88
C LEU A 334 -3.59 -4.30 -5.28
N LYS A 335 -3.33 -3.40 -6.21
CA LYS A 335 -4.27 -2.35 -6.61
C LYS A 335 -5.35 -2.90 -7.55
N CYS A 336 -6.61 -2.61 -7.22
CA CYS A 336 -7.75 -2.81 -8.11
C CYS A 336 -7.88 -1.63 -9.09
N LYS A 337 -7.64 -0.42 -8.60
CA LYS A 337 -7.73 0.84 -9.36
C LYS A 337 -6.80 1.89 -8.74
N SER A 338 -6.22 2.75 -9.57
CA SER A 338 -5.39 3.86 -9.12
C SER A 338 -5.64 5.11 -9.95
N VAL A 339 -5.59 6.27 -9.29
CA VAL A 339 -5.61 7.59 -9.92
C VAL A 339 -4.46 8.40 -9.33
N ASP A 340 -3.59 8.90 -10.20
CA ASP A 340 -2.55 9.82 -9.82
C ASP A 340 -3.04 11.26 -9.90
N VAL A 341 -2.56 12.08 -8.98
CA VAL A 341 -2.70 13.54 -9.05
C VAL A 341 -1.35 14.09 -9.47
N GLU A 342 -1.36 14.85 -10.56
CA GLU A 342 -0.16 15.46 -11.10
C GLU A 342 -0.26 16.99 -11.02
N ALA A 343 0.83 17.65 -10.62
CA ALA A 343 0.93 19.09 -10.56
C ALA A 343 1.62 19.66 -11.81
N TRP A 344 1.21 20.85 -12.20
CA TRP A 344 1.82 21.57 -13.31
C TRP A 344 3.23 22.07 -12.98
N SER A 345 4.16 21.80 -13.89
CA SER A 345 5.51 22.38 -13.88
C SER A 345 5.62 23.43 -15.01
N PRO A 346 5.57 24.72 -14.71
CA PRO A 346 5.74 25.76 -15.74
C PRO A 346 7.13 25.73 -16.37
N ARG A 347 8.17 25.29 -15.65
CA ARG A 347 9.52 25.10 -16.18
C ARG A 347 9.59 24.01 -17.26
N GLN A 348 8.97 22.86 -16.98
CA GLN A 348 8.97 21.71 -17.90
C GLN A 348 7.83 21.78 -18.92
N LYS A 349 6.84 22.65 -18.70
CA LYS A 349 5.60 22.75 -19.50
C LYS A 349 4.85 21.41 -19.56
N LYS A 350 4.89 20.66 -18.46
CA LYS A 350 4.21 19.36 -18.32
C LYS A 350 3.73 19.16 -16.88
N TYR A 351 2.84 18.22 -16.71
CA TYR A 351 2.42 17.75 -15.38
C TYR A 351 3.37 16.64 -14.90
N PHE A 352 3.50 16.48 -13.58
CA PHE A 352 4.25 15.40 -12.95
C PHE A 352 3.54 14.94 -11.68
N GLU A 353 3.69 13.67 -11.35
CA GLU A 353 3.04 13.03 -10.21
C GLU A 353 3.45 13.63 -8.87
N VAL A 354 2.44 14.03 -8.07
CA VAL A 354 2.59 14.54 -6.70
C VAL A 354 1.84 13.72 -5.66
N GLY A 355 0.99 12.81 -6.08
CA GLY A 355 0.25 11.90 -5.23
C GLY A 355 -0.40 10.78 -6.03
N SER A 356 -0.58 9.62 -5.40
CA SER A 356 -1.23 8.46 -6.00
C SER A 356 -2.29 7.91 -5.05
N CYS A 357 -3.51 7.82 -5.53
CA CYS A 357 -4.66 7.25 -4.83
C CYS A 357 -4.89 5.81 -5.27
N SER A 358 -5.07 4.91 -4.32
CA SER A 358 -5.25 3.49 -4.60
C SER A 358 -6.46 2.90 -3.90
N ASN A 359 -7.26 2.12 -4.64
CA ASN A 359 -8.23 1.20 -4.09
C ASN A 359 -7.66 -0.22 -4.18
N LEU A 360 -7.48 -0.86 -3.04
CA LEU A 360 -6.93 -2.21 -2.96
C LEU A 360 -8.02 -3.27 -2.72
N THR A 361 -9.27 -2.86 -2.67
CA THR A 361 -10.40 -3.71 -2.30
C THR A 361 -10.09 -4.52 -1.02
N ASP A 362 -10.29 -5.82 -1.01
CA ASP A 362 -10.00 -6.69 0.13
C ASP A 362 -8.59 -7.33 0.11
N ALA A 363 -7.73 -6.94 -0.83
CA ALA A 363 -6.44 -7.61 -1.02
C ALA A 363 -5.53 -7.54 0.22
N GLN A 364 -5.39 -6.37 0.84
CA GLN A 364 -4.63 -6.21 2.09
C GLN A 364 -5.39 -6.80 3.29
N ALA A 365 -6.70 -6.61 3.34
CA ALA A 365 -7.52 -7.10 4.43
C ALA A 365 -7.48 -8.64 4.53
N ARG A 366 -7.44 -9.36 3.41
CA ARG A 366 -7.26 -10.84 3.40
C ARG A 366 -5.89 -11.25 3.92
N ARG A 367 -4.82 -10.57 3.51
CA ARG A 367 -3.46 -10.86 3.97
C ARG A 367 -3.31 -10.61 5.48
N LEU A 368 -3.87 -9.50 5.96
CA LEU A 368 -3.80 -9.06 7.35
C LEU A 368 -4.96 -9.57 8.22
N LYS A 369 -5.91 -10.34 7.65
CA LYS A 369 -7.10 -10.87 8.32
C LYS A 369 -7.97 -9.79 8.98
N ILE A 370 -8.16 -8.67 8.28
CA ILE A 370 -9.03 -7.57 8.71
C ILE A 370 -10.47 -7.90 8.30
N ARG A 371 -11.23 -8.42 9.23
CA ARG A 371 -12.62 -8.85 9.00
C ARG A 371 -13.59 -7.85 9.59
N VAL A 372 -14.78 -7.80 9.02
CA VAL A 372 -15.91 -7.02 9.53
C VAL A 372 -16.99 -7.99 9.95
N LYS A 373 -17.61 -7.71 11.08
CA LYS A 373 -18.81 -8.39 11.54
C LYS A 373 -20.01 -7.50 11.18
N GLY A 374 -20.81 -7.97 10.24
CA GLY A 374 -22.04 -7.33 9.84
C GLY A 374 -23.15 -7.41 10.90
N GLU A 375 -24.19 -6.59 10.70
CA GLU A 375 -25.32 -6.47 11.63
C GLU A 375 -26.04 -7.82 11.85
N ASN A 376 -26.11 -8.67 10.84
CA ASN A 376 -26.72 -9.99 10.91
C ASN A 376 -25.78 -11.09 11.37
N GLY A 377 -24.54 -10.74 11.77
CA GLY A 377 -23.52 -11.66 12.27
C GLY A 377 -22.67 -12.32 11.17
N GLU A 378 -22.90 -12.04 9.89
CA GLU A 378 -22.02 -12.44 8.80
C GLU A 378 -20.65 -11.79 8.94
N LYS A 379 -19.62 -12.43 8.35
CA LYS A 379 -18.26 -11.90 8.35
C LYS A 379 -17.76 -11.75 6.92
N TYR A 380 -17.23 -10.57 6.64
CA TYR A 380 -16.59 -10.26 5.36
C TYR A 380 -15.27 -9.52 5.57
N TYR A 381 -14.50 -9.32 4.50
CA TYR A 381 -13.25 -8.55 4.55
C TYR A 381 -13.53 -7.08 4.24
N ALA A 382 -12.91 -6.19 5.01
CA ALA A 382 -12.96 -4.76 4.73
C ALA A 382 -12.27 -4.43 3.40
N HIS A 383 -12.66 -3.31 2.77
CA HIS A 383 -11.88 -2.70 1.72
C HIS A 383 -10.92 -1.66 2.31
N THR A 384 -9.73 -1.56 1.73
CA THR A 384 -8.69 -0.60 2.15
C THR A 384 -8.34 0.31 1.00
N LEU A 385 -8.17 1.59 1.30
CA LEU A 385 -7.79 2.62 0.36
C LEU A 385 -6.74 3.54 0.99
N ASN A 386 -5.89 4.10 0.15
CA ASN A 386 -4.93 5.11 0.56
C ASN A 386 -4.79 6.20 -0.50
N ASN A 387 -4.33 7.36 -0.07
CA ASN A 387 -3.91 8.43 -0.96
C ASN A 387 -2.92 9.37 -0.26
N THR A 388 -1.97 9.88 -1.00
CA THR A 388 -1.09 10.95 -0.55
C THR A 388 -1.85 12.28 -0.53
N CYS A 389 -1.98 12.92 0.64
CA CYS A 389 -2.41 14.32 0.70
C CYS A 389 -1.31 15.21 0.13
N VAL A 390 -0.11 15.10 0.68
CA VAL A 390 1.07 15.80 0.18
C VAL A 390 2.36 15.08 0.58
N ALA A 391 3.32 15.08 -0.35
CA ALA A 391 4.72 14.73 -0.10
C ALA A 391 5.59 15.94 -0.47
N PRO A 392 6.09 16.71 0.52
CA PRO A 392 6.74 18.00 0.29
C PRO A 392 7.85 18.03 -0.74
N PRO A 393 8.71 17.02 -0.93
CA PRO A 393 9.77 17.14 -1.91
C PRO A 393 9.25 17.42 -3.33
N ARG A 394 8.28 16.64 -3.82
CA ARG A 394 7.64 16.93 -5.11
C ARG A 394 6.74 18.15 -5.05
N MET A 395 6.03 18.34 -3.93
CA MET A 395 5.24 19.54 -3.71
C MET A 395 6.11 20.80 -3.71
N LEU A 396 7.32 20.78 -3.10
CA LEU A 396 8.23 21.93 -3.14
C LEU A 396 8.62 22.30 -4.57
N ILE A 397 8.87 21.32 -5.44
CA ILE A 397 9.16 21.59 -6.86
C ILE A 397 7.99 22.33 -7.49
N ALA A 398 6.77 21.77 -7.40
CA ALA A 398 5.57 22.41 -7.94
C ALA A 398 5.35 23.79 -7.33
N PHE A 399 5.49 23.91 -6.00
CA PHE A 399 5.28 25.16 -5.28
C PHE A 399 6.25 26.25 -5.71
N LEU A 400 7.56 25.95 -5.73
CA LEU A 400 8.59 26.92 -6.10
C LEU A 400 8.42 27.37 -7.55
N GLU A 401 8.17 26.46 -8.48
CA GLU A 401 8.01 26.80 -9.90
C GLU A 401 6.75 27.64 -10.17
N ASN A 402 5.62 27.35 -9.50
CA ASN A 402 4.36 28.08 -9.72
C ASN A 402 4.28 29.43 -8.95
N ASN A 403 5.09 29.62 -7.91
CA ASN A 403 5.05 30.82 -7.08
C ASN A 403 6.28 31.73 -7.23
N LEU A 404 7.25 31.35 -8.08
CA LEU A 404 8.43 32.16 -8.38
C LEU A 404 8.02 33.48 -9.07
N GLN A 405 8.62 34.57 -8.64
CA GLN A 405 8.44 35.87 -9.25
C GLN A 405 9.68 36.27 -10.06
N GLU A 406 9.53 37.23 -10.95
CA GLU A 406 10.65 37.76 -11.78
C GLU A 406 11.81 38.30 -10.94
N ASP A 407 11.52 38.93 -9.77
CA ASP A 407 12.55 39.40 -8.83
C ASP A 407 13.25 38.26 -8.06
N GLY A 408 12.82 37.03 -8.30
CA GLY A 408 13.35 35.82 -7.68
C GLY A 408 12.77 35.46 -6.31
N SER A 409 11.83 36.26 -5.80
CA SER A 409 11.09 35.90 -4.59
C SER A 409 10.05 34.81 -4.87
N ILE A 410 9.61 34.13 -3.81
CA ILE A 410 8.55 33.12 -3.88
C ILE A 410 7.34 33.67 -3.13
N LEU A 411 6.20 33.77 -3.79
CA LEU A 411 4.95 34.16 -3.14
C LEU A 411 4.48 33.02 -2.20
N ILE A 412 3.89 33.43 -1.08
CA ILE A 412 3.27 32.55 -0.12
C ILE A 412 1.76 32.70 -0.20
N PRO A 413 1.02 31.71 -0.72
CA PRO A 413 -0.43 31.73 -0.75
C PRO A 413 -1.04 31.99 0.64
N GLU A 414 -2.20 32.63 0.67
CA GLU A 414 -2.86 33.04 1.91
C GLU A 414 -3.03 31.90 2.91
N ALA A 415 -3.38 30.70 2.40
CA ALA A 415 -3.55 29.49 3.22
C ALA A 415 -2.30 29.08 4.00
N LEU A 416 -1.09 29.38 3.49
CA LEU A 416 0.19 29.06 4.15
C LEU A 416 0.76 30.18 5.01
N GLN A 417 0.31 31.42 4.86
CA GLN A 417 0.87 32.57 5.59
C GLN A 417 0.85 32.40 7.11
N PRO A 418 -0.23 31.83 7.74
CA PRO A 418 -0.22 31.60 9.19
C PRO A 418 0.92 30.66 9.62
N TYR A 419 1.23 29.64 8.83
CA TYR A 419 2.29 28.67 9.10
C TYR A 419 3.71 29.22 8.80
N MET A 420 3.78 30.29 7.99
CA MET A 420 5.00 30.99 7.64
C MET A 420 5.26 32.25 8.52
N GLY A 421 4.49 32.41 9.63
CA GLY A 421 4.60 33.57 10.52
C GLY A 421 4.13 34.87 9.89
N GLY A 422 3.14 34.79 9.02
CA GLY A 422 2.54 35.94 8.31
C GLY A 422 3.35 36.43 7.12
N LYS A 423 4.45 35.74 6.73
CA LYS A 423 5.21 36.09 5.52
C LYS A 423 4.34 35.94 4.28
N LYS A 424 4.33 36.96 3.43
CA LYS A 424 3.65 36.95 2.13
C LYS A 424 4.57 36.51 0.99
N LYS A 425 5.88 36.58 1.20
CA LYS A 425 6.91 36.11 0.29
C LYS A 425 8.20 35.76 1.03
N ILE A 426 9.03 34.97 0.41
CA ILE A 426 10.41 34.64 0.83
C ILE A 426 11.38 34.94 -0.32
N GLY A 427 12.63 35.30 0.01
CA GLY A 427 13.65 35.74 -0.96
C GLY A 427 13.81 37.22 -1.03
#